data_6d40c3ea9f933a34f489b65cf4e5066e
#
_entry.id   6d40c3ea9f933a34f489b65cf4e5066e
#
_cell.length_a   1.000
_cell.length_b   1.000
_cell.length_c   1.000
_cell.angle_alpha   90.00
_cell.angle_beta   90.00
_cell.angle_gamma   90.00
#
_symmetry.space_group_name_H-M   'P 1'
#
loop_
_entity.id
_entity.type
_entity.pdbx_description
1 polymer ?
#
loop_
_entity_poly.entity_id
_entity_poly.type
_entity_poly.pdbx_seq_one_letter_code
_entity_poly.pdbx_strand_id
1 'polypeptide(L)'
;MRILVDYRPALRARTGVGEYMHQLVRAYTRATRDEVTIFTSSWKNRPAAGLGAALGVHVVDRRIPVRVLNYLWHRAGWPPIETVAGRYDVVHAPHPLLIPARHAAQVITIHDLFFLSDPERTRAEIRRDYPALAAAHARRAHAVVTSTEYGRGLVTQQLGVPADRVYVCRPGAPAWRSLGRAPNIPRGGCVLFVGTLEPRKNVGVLLDAYARLRQRRPSAPPLLIAGRDTPEAAGWLRRIAEPPLAGHVRHLGYVPDEEREALYAGARVLVLPSLDEGFGLTALEAMSAGVPVIASNRGSLPEVTGGAATLLEPTDVDGLAAALEQIVADDGVAAERARAGLAQAATFTWDAAAATLRQAYTDAVARR
;
A
#
# COMPACT_ATOMS: atom_id res chain seq x y z
N MET A 1 8.92 -3.37 -26.22
CA MET A 1 7.99 -2.20 -26.22
C MET A 1 8.67 -0.99 -25.60
N ARG A 2 8.27 0.20 -26.01
CA ARG A 2 8.66 1.48 -25.37
C ARG A 2 7.56 1.90 -24.39
N ILE A 3 7.87 1.92 -23.11
CA ILE A 3 6.90 2.09 -22.05
C ILE A 3 7.23 3.35 -21.25
N LEU A 4 6.25 4.21 -21.02
CA LEU A 4 6.36 5.35 -20.11
C LEU A 4 5.54 5.07 -18.85
N VAL A 5 6.17 5.19 -17.70
CA VAL A 5 5.53 5.06 -16.38
C VAL A 5 5.57 6.40 -15.65
N ASP A 6 4.42 6.87 -15.18
CA ASP A 6 4.37 8.06 -14.31
C ASP A 6 4.95 7.73 -12.94
N TYR A 7 6.13 8.24 -12.67
CA TYR A 7 6.89 7.96 -11.45
C TYR A 7 6.73 9.06 -10.37
N ARG A 8 5.90 10.07 -10.63
CA ARG A 8 5.70 11.20 -9.70
C ARG A 8 5.29 10.79 -8.27
N PRO A 9 4.46 9.74 -8.05
CA PRO A 9 4.15 9.28 -6.69
C PRO A 9 5.35 8.73 -5.92
N ALA A 10 6.36 8.19 -6.61
CA ALA A 10 7.56 7.61 -5.99
C ALA A 10 8.71 8.62 -5.75
N LEU A 11 8.54 9.89 -6.12
CA LEU A 11 9.53 10.94 -5.90
C LEU A 11 9.58 11.46 -4.45
N ARG A 12 8.51 11.26 -3.69
CA ARG A 12 8.43 11.65 -2.28
C ARG A 12 8.88 10.49 -1.39
N ALA A 13 8.72 10.63 -0.07
CA ALA A 13 8.88 9.49 0.83
C ALA A 13 8.09 8.30 0.29
N ARG A 14 8.80 7.24 -0.10
CA ARG A 14 8.23 6.06 -0.76
C ARG A 14 7.46 5.25 0.25
N THR A 15 6.15 5.47 0.31
CA THR A 15 5.22 4.71 1.14
C THR A 15 4.05 4.27 0.26
N GLY A 16 3.48 3.12 0.53
CA GLY A 16 2.30 2.63 -0.19
C GLY A 16 2.51 2.61 -1.71
N VAL A 17 1.74 3.45 -2.43
CA VAL A 17 1.75 3.53 -3.91
C VAL A 17 3.15 3.83 -4.47
N GLY A 18 3.90 4.72 -3.83
CA GLY A 18 5.24 5.10 -4.30
C GLY A 18 6.23 3.94 -4.21
N GLU A 19 6.20 3.17 -3.12
CA GLU A 19 7.05 1.99 -2.96
C GLU A 19 6.63 0.87 -3.92
N TYR A 20 5.33 0.60 -4.01
CA TYR A 20 4.81 -0.36 -4.99
C TYR A 20 5.32 -0.08 -6.40
N MET A 21 5.17 1.16 -6.88
CA MET A 21 5.62 1.54 -8.23
C MET A 21 7.13 1.45 -8.40
N HIS A 22 7.90 1.82 -7.37
CA HIS A 22 9.36 1.72 -7.41
C HIS A 22 9.81 0.27 -7.59
N GLN A 23 9.30 -0.64 -6.75
CA GLN A 23 9.67 -2.05 -6.81
C GLN A 23 9.15 -2.73 -8.07
N LEU A 24 7.94 -2.39 -8.52
CA LEU A 24 7.36 -2.94 -9.74
C LEU A 24 8.18 -2.54 -10.99
N VAL A 25 8.56 -1.26 -11.12
CA VAL A 25 9.43 -0.80 -12.21
C VAL A 25 10.77 -1.53 -12.16
N ARG A 26 11.38 -1.65 -10.98
CA ARG A 26 12.65 -2.35 -10.77
C ARG A 26 12.56 -3.84 -11.17
N ALA A 27 11.48 -4.51 -10.80
CA ALA A 27 11.26 -5.91 -11.17
C ALA A 27 11.01 -6.06 -12.67
N TYR A 28 10.19 -5.19 -13.24
CA TYR A 28 9.85 -5.22 -14.66
C TYR A 28 11.10 -5.04 -15.55
N THR A 29 11.95 -4.07 -15.25
CA THR A 29 13.19 -3.83 -16.03
C THR A 29 14.19 -4.96 -15.94
N ARG A 30 14.22 -5.71 -14.83
CA ARG A 30 15.06 -6.90 -14.67
C ARG A 30 14.51 -8.11 -15.43
N ALA A 31 13.19 -8.23 -15.49
CA ALA A 31 12.50 -9.38 -16.08
C ALA A 31 12.29 -9.26 -17.60
N THR A 32 12.45 -8.07 -18.19
CA THR A 32 12.12 -7.81 -19.59
C THR A 32 13.24 -7.09 -20.33
N ARG A 33 13.16 -7.10 -21.68
CA ARG A 33 14.03 -6.29 -22.56
C ARG A 33 13.30 -5.04 -23.08
N ASP A 34 12.18 -4.68 -22.50
CA ASP A 34 11.41 -3.51 -22.89
C ASP A 34 12.13 -2.22 -22.47
N GLU A 35 12.03 -1.19 -23.30
CA GLU A 35 12.59 0.14 -22.98
C GLU A 35 11.66 0.88 -22.04
N VAL A 36 12.02 0.98 -20.77
CA VAL A 36 11.23 1.67 -19.78
C VAL A 36 11.75 3.09 -19.55
N THR A 37 10.85 4.05 -19.63
CA THR A 37 11.08 5.46 -19.27
C THR A 37 10.21 5.83 -18.08
N ILE A 38 10.78 6.40 -17.04
CA ILE A 38 10.02 7.02 -15.97
C ILE A 38 9.81 8.51 -16.25
N PHE A 39 8.57 8.93 -16.10
CA PHE A 39 8.19 10.33 -16.21
C PHE A 39 8.11 10.98 -14.83
N THR A 40 8.81 12.07 -14.67
CA THR A 40 8.78 12.90 -13.47
C THR A 40 8.47 14.35 -13.84
N SER A 41 7.78 15.06 -12.96
CA SER A 41 7.49 16.48 -13.14
C SER A 41 7.22 17.11 -11.78
N SER A 42 8.20 17.81 -11.24
CA SER A 42 8.06 18.52 -9.98
C SER A 42 9.11 19.62 -9.86
N TRP A 43 8.72 20.75 -9.27
CA TRP A 43 9.67 21.82 -8.90
C TRP A 43 10.41 21.50 -7.61
N LYS A 44 9.73 20.87 -6.66
CA LYS A 44 10.26 20.64 -5.31
C LYS A 44 10.96 19.29 -5.14
N ASN A 45 10.36 18.23 -5.74
CA ASN A 45 10.86 16.87 -5.58
C ASN A 45 11.44 16.42 -6.92
N ARG A 46 12.78 16.47 -7.03
CA ARG A 46 13.52 16.01 -8.21
C ARG A 46 13.91 14.55 -8.05
N PRO A 47 14.04 13.81 -9.17
CA PRO A 47 14.64 12.48 -9.11
C PRO A 47 16.07 12.58 -8.56
N ALA A 48 16.44 11.64 -7.70
CA ALA A 48 17.81 11.55 -7.18
C ALA A 48 18.79 11.31 -8.33
N ALA A 49 19.99 11.83 -8.21
CA ALA A 49 21.07 11.56 -9.14
C ALA A 49 21.31 10.04 -9.20
N GLY A 50 21.44 9.48 -10.41
CA GLY A 50 21.63 8.04 -10.60
C GLY A 50 20.37 7.18 -10.52
N LEU A 51 19.17 7.71 -10.27
CA LEU A 51 17.93 6.94 -10.20
C LEU A 51 17.69 6.11 -11.46
N GLY A 52 17.91 6.70 -12.64
CA GLY A 52 17.76 6.00 -13.91
C GLY A 52 18.68 4.79 -14.02
N ALA A 53 19.96 4.95 -13.69
CA ALA A 53 20.95 3.86 -13.70
C ALA A 53 20.59 2.77 -12.67
N ALA A 54 20.17 3.17 -11.46
CA ALA A 54 19.79 2.23 -10.39
C ALA A 54 18.58 1.35 -10.76
N LEU A 55 17.64 1.89 -11.56
CA LEU A 55 16.46 1.18 -12.03
C LEU A 55 16.63 0.55 -13.42
N GLY A 56 17.70 0.88 -14.16
CA GLY A 56 17.85 0.46 -15.55
C GLY A 56 16.84 1.12 -16.50
N VAL A 57 16.50 2.40 -16.28
CA VAL A 57 15.46 3.12 -17.04
C VAL A 57 15.95 4.47 -17.55
N HIS A 58 15.31 4.97 -18.60
CA HIS A 58 15.43 6.36 -18.99
C HIS A 58 14.60 7.27 -18.06
N VAL A 59 15.07 8.50 -17.84
CA VAL A 59 14.35 9.49 -17.01
C VAL A 59 13.99 10.69 -17.85
N VAL A 60 12.70 10.99 -17.95
CA VAL A 60 12.19 12.23 -18.52
C VAL A 60 11.66 13.09 -17.38
N ASP A 61 12.44 14.10 -17.00
CA ASP A 61 12.08 15.02 -15.94
C ASP A 61 11.65 16.39 -16.51
N ARG A 62 10.41 16.76 -16.25
CA ARG A 62 9.85 18.07 -16.64
C ARG A 62 9.61 18.90 -15.38
N ARG A 63 9.87 20.22 -15.49
CA ARG A 63 9.69 21.16 -14.37
C ARG A 63 8.29 21.80 -14.36
N ILE A 64 7.28 21.10 -14.86
CA ILE A 64 5.91 21.57 -14.85
C ILE A 64 5.34 21.30 -13.45
N PRO A 65 4.75 22.30 -12.78
CA PRO A 65 4.09 22.08 -11.49
C PRO A 65 3.02 20.98 -11.60
N VAL A 66 3.06 20.01 -10.68
CA VAL A 66 2.16 18.83 -10.70
C VAL A 66 0.69 19.25 -10.76
N ARG A 67 0.29 20.29 -10.02
CA ARG A 67 -1.11 20.77 -10.01
C ARG A 67 -1.56 21.30 -11.38
N VAL A 68 -0.68 22.01 -12.08
CA VAL A 68 -0.97 22.54 -13.43
C VAL A 68 -1.11 21.39 -14.41
N LEU A 69 -0.16 20.45 -14.40
CA LEU A 69 -0.17 19.31 -15.29
C LEU A 69 -1.39 18.41 -15.05
N ASN A 70 -1.72 18.11 -13.79
CA ASN A 70 -2.91 17.33 -13.46
C ASN A 70 -4.20 18.03 -13.88
N TYR A 71 -4.31 19.34 -13.66
CA TYR A 71 -5.48 20.09 -14.10
C TYR A 71 -5.68 19.99 -15.61
N LEU A 72 -4.63 20.26 -16.39
CA LEU A 72 -4.68 20.18 -17.87
C LEU A 72 -5.01 18.76 -18.34
N TRP A 73 -4.36 17.74 -17.77
CA TRP A 73 -4.58 16.35 -18.16
C TRP A 73 -5.97 15.84 -17.81
N HIS A 74 -6.45 16.13 -16.61
CA HIS A 74 -7.72 15.56 -16.14
C HIS A 74 -8.94 16.36 -16.63
N ARG A 75 -8.80 17.67 -16.86
CA ARG A 75 -9.92 18.55 -17.27
C ARG A 75 -9.92 18.87 -18.76
N ALA A 76 -8.77 19.14 -19.34
CA ALA A 76 -8.66 19.53 -20.75
C ALA A 76 -8.20 18.38 -21.66
N GLY A 77 -7.72 17.25 -21.11
CA GLY A 77 -7.16 16.16 -21.91
C GLY A 77 -5.94 16.56 -22.75
N TRP A 78 -5.20 17.63 -22.32
CA TRP A 78 -4.10 18.24 -23.07
C TRP A 78 -2.99 18.71 -22.10
N PRO A 79 -1.71 18.77 -22.51
CA PRO A 79 -1.17 18.25 -23.77
C PRO A 79 -1.03 16.72 -23.76
N PRO A 80 -1.09 16.06 -24.93
CA PRO A 80 -0.81 14.64 -25.01
C PRO A 80 0.64 14.36 -24.62
N ILE A 81 0.89 13.22 -24.02
CA ILE A 81 2.20 12.85 -23.47
C ILE A 81 3.30 12.85 -24.53
N GLU A 82 2.97 12.59 -25.77
CA GLU A 82 3.89 12.60 -26.89
C GLU A 82 4.57 13.96 -27.09
N THR A 83 3.88 15.05 -26.79
CA THR A 83 4.47 16.41 -26.88
C THR A 83 5.33 16.75 -25.67
N VAL A 84 5.14 16.03 -24.56
CA VAL A 84 5.84 16.29 -23.29
C VAL A 84 7.06 15.38 -23.12
N ALA A 85 6.93 14.11 -23.51
CA ALA A 85 7.92 13.07 -23.22
C ALA A 85 8.35 12.25 -24.45
N GLY A 86 7.69 12.39 -25.61
CA GLY A 86 7.97 11.60 -26.81
C GLY A 86 6.99 10.43 -26.99
N ARG A 87 7.23 9.62 -28.02
CA ARG A 87 6.33 8.52 -28.41
C ARG A 87 6.66 7.23 -27.65
N TYR A 88 5.60 6.56 -27.20
CA TYR A 88 5.65 5.28 -26.48
C TYR A 88 4.57 4.34 -27.03
N ASP A 89 4.76 3.03 -26.82
CA ASP A 89 3.73 2.03 -27.11
C ASP A 89 2.70 1.98 -25.99
N VAL A 90 3.16 2.17 -24.74
CA VAL A 90 2.33 2.15 -23.53
C VAL A 90 2.62 3.37 -22.66
N VAL A 91 1.57 3.95 -22.08
CA VAL A 91 1.65 4.96 -21.01
C VAL A 91 0.89 4.46 -19.81
N HIS A 92 1.58 4.32 -18.67
CA HIS A 92 1.02 3.78 -17.43
C HIS A 92 0.95 4.86 -16.34
N ALA A 93 -0.26 5.16 -15.89
CA ALA A 93 -0.52 6.03 -14.75
C ALA A 93 -0.80 5.18 -13.48
N PRO A 94 -0.04 5.33 -12.38
CA PRO A 94 -0.24 4.59 -11.13
C PRO A 94 -1.37 5.18 -10.26
N HIS A 95 -2.40 5.68 -10.90
CA HIS A 95 -3.61 6.26 -10.30
C HIS A 95 -4.78 6.11 -11.26
N PRO A 96 -6.04 6.27 -10.81
CA PRO A 96 -7.23 5.94 -11.61
C PRO A 96 -7.52 6.89 -12.77
N LEU A 97 -6.67 7.89 -13.03
CA LEU A 97 -6.89 8.87 -14.09
C LEU A 97 -5.86 8.69 -15.21
N LEU A 98 -6.36 8.72 -16.46
CA LEU A 98 -5.54 8.59 -17.66
C LEU A 98 -4.59 9.77 -17.85
N ILE A 99 -3.41 9.50 -18.35
CA ILE A 99 -2.54 10.50 -18.98
C ILE A 99 -2.96 10.61 -20.43
N PRO A 100 -3.27 11.81 -20.94
CA PRO A 100 -3.65 11.96 -22.35
C PRO A 100 -2.56 11.45 -23.29
N ALA A 101 -2.92 10.56 -24.21
CA ALA A 101 -2.04 10.05 -25.26
C ALA A 101 -2.82 9.93 -26.58
N ARG A 102 -2.13 10.15 -27.71
CA ARG A 102 -2.71 10.02 -29.05
C ARG A 102 -2.46 8.65 -29.65
N HIS A 103 -1.30 8.07 -29.36
CA HIS A 103 -0.81 6.86 -30.02
C HIS A 103 -0.42 5.74 -29.05
N ALA A 104 -0.28 6.01 -27.75
CA ALA A 104 0.08 5.00 -26.78
C ALA A 104 -1.15 4.28 -26.20
N ALA A 105 -1.01 2.98 -25.97
CA ALA A 105 -1.98 2.26 -25.14
C ALA A 105 -1.95 2.82 -23.71
N GLN A 106 -3.12 3.10 -23.16
CA GLN A 106 -3.25 3.75 -21.86
C GLN A 106 -3.58 2.69 -20.79
N VAL A 107 -2.73 2.60 -19.78
CA VAL A 107 -2.88 1.71 -18.63
C VAL A 107 -2.97 2.54 -17.36
N ILE A 108 -3.85 2.17 -16.45
CA ILE A 108 -3.98 2.80 -15.13
C ILE A 108 -3.85 1.75 -14.02
N THR A 109 -3.38 2.17 -12.84
CA THR A 109 -3.47 1.35 -11.63
C THR A 109 -4.50 1.92 -10.67
N ILE A 110 -5.37 1.05 -10.15
CA ILE A 110 -6.36 1.37 -9.12
C ILE A 110 -5.99 0.54 -7.88
N HIS A 111 -5.48 1.22 -6.86
CA HIS A 111 -5.03 0.58 -5.61
C HIS A 111 -6.19 0.29 -4.65
N ASP A 112 -7.15 1.19 -4.57
CA ASP A 112 -8.41 1.07 -3.84
C ASP A 112 -9.46 1.99 -4.45
N LEU A 113 -10.70 1.87 -3.99
CA LEU A 113 -11.81 2.75 -4.35
C LEU A 113 -12.37 3.49 -3.13
N PHE A 114 -11.59 3.64 -2.07
CA PHE A 114 -12.01 4.32 -0.84
C PHE A 114 -12.48 5.75 -1.12
N PHE A 115 -11.91 6.42 -2.11
CA PHE A 115 -12.34 7.74 -2.56
C PHE A 115 -13.79 7.81 -3.09
N LEU A 116 -14.41 6.68 -3.43
CA LEU A 116 -15.83 6.59 -3.81
C LEU A 116 -16.71 6.38 -2.58
N SER A 117 -16.28 5.55 -1.63
CA SER A 117 -17.07 5.22 -0.43
C SER A 117 -17.03 6.33 0.63
N ASP A 118 -15.92 7.05 0.75
CA ASP A 118 -15.75 8.13 1.73
C ASP A 118 -14.92 9.29 1.15
N PRO A 119 -15.47 10.05 0.18
CA PRO A 119 -14.74 11.13 -0.50
C PRO A 119 -14.30 12.24 0.44
N GLU A 120 -15.05 12.51 1.53
CA GLU A 120 -14.72 13.59 2.47
C GLU A 120 -13.42 13.35 3.24
N ARG A 121 -13.03 12.09 3.42
CA ARG A 121 -11.79 11.69 4.10
C ARG A 121 -10.59 11.54 3.17
N THR A 122 -10.73 11.94 1.89
CA THR A 122 -9.64 11.92 0.94
C THR A 122 -9.03 13.32 0.77
N ARG A 123 -7.81 13.37 0.21
CA ARG A 123 -7.17 14.66 -0.10
C ARG A 123 -8.04 15.46 -1.07
N ALA A 124 -8.05 16.79 -0.92
CA ALA A 124 -8.90 17.69 -1.69
C ALA A 124 -8.79 17.49 -3.23
N GLU A 125 -7.60 17.19 -3.74
CA GLU A 125 -7.40 16.92 -5.19
C GLU A 125 -8.05 15.60 -5.61
N ILE A 126 -7.94 14.54 -4.79
CA ILE A 126 -8.59 13.24 -5.02
C ILE A 126 -10.09 13.39 -4.94
N ARG A 127 -10.60 14.01 -3.88
CA ARG A 127 -12.04 14.27 -3.69
C ARG A 127 -12.67 15.01 -4.86
N ARG A 128 -11.97 16.01 -5.41
CA ARG A 128 -12.48 16.82 -6.52
C ARG A 128 -12.55 16.04 -7.84
N ASP A 129 -11.53 15.26 -8.15
CA ASP A 129 -11.31 14.73 -9.50
C ASP A 129 -11.64 13.23 -9.62
N TYR A 130 -11.28 12.40 -8.64
CA TYR A 130 -11.39 10.95 -8.76
C TYR A 130 -12.84 10.44 -8.81
N PRO A 131 -13.76 10.84 -7.90
CA PRO A 131 -15.13 10.35 -7.96
C PRO A 131 -15.83 10.66 -9.28
N ALA A 132 -15.59 11.84 -9.85
CA ALA A 132 -16.22 12.27 -11.09
C ALA A 132 -15.62 11.61 -12.33
N LEU A 133 -14.33 11.30 -12.35
CA LEU A 133 -13.59 10.94 -13.55
C LEU A 133 -13.14 9.47 -13.58
N ALA A 134 -12.95 8.82 -12.41
CA ALA A 134 -12.35 7.51 -12.33
C ALA A 134 -13.09 6.45 -13.15
N ALA A 135 -14.42 6.41 -13.07
CA ALA A 135 -15.22 5.45 -13.82
C ALA A 135 -15.09 5.65 -15.35
N ALA A 136 -15.13 6.90 -15.80
CA ALA A 136 -15.00 7.22 -17.24
C ALA A 136 -13.58 6.87 -17.75
N HIS A 137 -12.55 7.21 -16.96
CA HIS A 137 -11.16 6.93 -17.31
C HIS A 137 -10.86 5.42 -17.26
N ALA A 138 -11.36 4.70 -16.24
CA ALA A 138 -11.19 3.27 -16.13
C ALA A 138 -11.81 2.51 -17.32
N ARG A 139 -13.04 2.89 -17.73
CA ARG A 139 -13.68 2.28 -18.92
C ARG A 139 -12.96 2.57 -20.23
N ARG A 140 -12.28 3.71 -20.33
CA ARG A 140 -11.49 4.10 -21.52
C ARG A 140 -10.10 3.50 -21.54
N ALA A 141 -9.55 3.10 -20.38
CA ALA A 141 -8.25 2.47 -20.30
C ALA A 141 -8.21 1.16 -21.10
N HIS A 142 -7.11 0.89 -21.81
CA HIS A 142 -6.91 -0.35 -22.54
C HIS A 142 -6.65 -1.52 -21.60
N ALA A 143 -6.05 -1.24 -20.43
CA ALA A 143 -5.93 -2.17 -19.31
C ALA A 143 -5.98 -1.41 -17.96
N VAL A 144 -6.54 -2.07 -16.96
CA VAL A 144 -6.56 -1.61 -15.58
C VAL A 144 -5.78 -2.61 -14.72
N VAL A 145 -4.87 -2.11 -13.91
CA VAL A 145 -4.09 -2.91 -12.96
C VAL A 145 -4.65 -2.70 -11.57
N THR A 146 -4.83 -3.79 -10.83
CA THR A 146 -5.16 -3.79 -9.40
C THR A 146 -4.15 -4.64 -8.64
N SER A 147 -4.17 -4.59 -7.32
CA SER A 147 -3.24 -5.38 -6.50
C SER A 147 -3.87 -6.67 -5.94
N THR A 148 -5.20 -6.85 -6.04
CA THR A 148 -5.94 -7.96 -5.44
C THR A 148 -7.14 -8.37 -6.28
N GLU A 149 -7.62 -9.60 -6.10
CA GLU A 149 -8.91 -10.04 -6.69
C GLU A 149 -10.09 -9.26 -6.08
N TYR A 150 -10.00 -8.91 -4.80
CA TYR A 150 -10.96 -7.99 -4.19
C TYR A 150 -11.03 -6.66 -4.96
N GLY A 151 -9.88 -6.04 -5.23
CA GLY A 151 -9.80 -4.81 -6.04
C GLY A 151 -10.33 -4.99 -7.46
N ARG A 152 -10.06 -6.13 -8.10
CA ARG A 152 -10.62 -6.49 -9.42
C ARG A 152 -12.14 -6.54 -9.38
N GLY A 153 -12.70 -7.19 -8.34
CA GLY A 153 -14.14 -7.22 -8.11
C GLY A 153 -14.75 -5.81 -7.99
N LEU A 154 -14.14 -4.94 -7.18
CA LEU A 154 -14.58 -3.56 -7.04
C LEU A 154 -14.53 -2.78 -8.37
N VAL A 155 -13.43 -2.89 -9.12
CA VAL A 155 -13.26 -2.18 -10.41
C VAL A 155 -14.29 -2.65 -11.42
N THR A 156 -14.56 -3.95 -11.51
CA THR A 156 -15.56 -4.48 -12.42
C THR A 156 -16.98 -4.06 -12.03
N GLN A 157 -17.33 -4.16 -10.76
CA GLN A 157 -18.69 -3.90 -10.27
C GLN A 157 -19.01 -2.40 -10.17
N GLN A 158 -18.08 -1.60 -9.62
CA GLN A 158 -18.36 -0.19 -9.34
C GLN A 158 -17.99 0.75 -10.50
N LEU A 159 -16.93 0.41 -11.26
CA LEU A 159 -16.49 1.26 -12.38
C LEU A 159 -16.97 0.76 -13.74
N GLY A 160 -17.51 -0.45 -13.81
CA GLY A 160 -18.04 -1.04 -15.05
C GLY A 160 -16.93 -1.39 -16.06
N VAL A 161 -15.73 -1.78 -15.58
CA VAL A 161 -14.64 -2.23 -16.44
C VAL A 161 -14.81 -3.72 -16.73
N PRO A 162 -14.76 -4.18 -17.99
CA PRO A 162 -14.77 -5.60 -18.32
C PRO A 162 -13.64 -6.37 -17.64
N ALA A 163 -13.95 -7.53 -17.09
CA ALA A 163 -13.00 -8.32 -16.27
C ALA A 163 -11.74 -8.75 -17.04
N ASP A 164 -11.85 -8.96 -18.38
CA ASP A 164 -10.74 -9.29 -19.27
C ASP A 164 -9.74 -8.14 -19.46
N ARG A 165 -10.09 -6.92 -19.04
CA ARG A 165 -9.21 -5.75 -19.02
C ARG A 165 -8.62 -5.44 -17.65
N VAL A 166 -8.97 -6.19 -16.61
CA VAL A 166 -8.46 -5.97 -15.24
C VAL A 166 -7.44 -7.04 -14.87
N TYR A 167 -6.22 -6.61 -14.58
CA TYR A 167 -5.07 -7.46 -14.27
C TYR A 167 -4.68 -7.32 -12.80
N VAL A 168 -4.59 -8.45 -12.09
CA VAL A 168 -4.21 -8.48 -10.67
C VAL A 168 -2.70 -8.62 -10.54
N CYS A 169 -2.03 -7.48 -10.35
CA CYS A 169 -0.59 -7.38 -10.21
C CYS A 169 -0.24 -7.24 -8.72
N ARG A 170 -0.07 -8.38 -8.05
CA ARG A 170 0.18 -8.45 -6.61
C ARG A 170 1.57 -7.92 -6.28
N PRO A 171 1.75 -7.03 -5.27
CA PRO A 171 3.06 -6.66 -4.76
C PRO A 171 3.87 -7.88 -4.34
N GLY A 172 5.17 -7.85 -4.56
CA GLY A 172 6.08 -8.84 -3.97
C GLY A 172 6.36 -8.53 -2.50
N ALA A 173 6.63 -9.56 -1.71
CA ALA A 173 7.07 -9.41 -0.34
C ALA A 173 8.42 -8.66 -0.28
N PRO A 174 8.65 -7.82 0.75
CA PRO A 174 9.94 -7.18 0.93
C PRO A 174 11.02 -8.20 1.27
N ALA A 175 12.21 -8.00 0.73
CA ALA A 175 13.39 -8.74 1.13
C ALA A 175 14.03 -8.06 2.33
N TRP A 176 13.61 -8.44 3.55
CA TRP A 176 14.20 -7.92 4.76
C TRP A 176 15.66 -8.35 4.88
N ARG A 177 16.51 -7.43 5.26
CA ARG A 177 17.86 -7.74 5.74
C ARG A 177 17.72 -8.13 7.20
N SER A 178 18.44 -9.14 7.66
CA SER A 178 18.44 -9.52 9.07
C SER A 178 19.07 -8.42 9.95
N LEU A 179 18.36 -7.32 10.11
CA LEU A 179 18.72 -6.28 11.06
C LEU A 179 18.25 -6.74 12.45
N GLY A 180 19.06 -6.52 13.44
CA GLY A 180 18.67 -6.77 14.83
C GLY A 180 17.44 -5.93 15.22
N ARG A 181 16.76 -6.37 16.26
CA ARG A 181 15.62 -5.63 16.85
C ARG A 181 16.03 -4.18 17.19
N ALA A 182 15.12 -3.23 16.97
CA ALA A 182 15.35 -1.82 17.33
C ALA A 182 15.65 -1.68 18.83
N PRO A 183 16.63 -0.82 19.23
CA PRO A 183 17.05 -0.69 20.63
C PRO A 183 15.94 -0.36 21.61
N ASN A 184 14.91 0.33 21.16
CA ASN A 184 13.78 0.81 21.97
C ASN A 184 12.65 -0.22 22.12
N ILE A 185 12.77 -1.42 21.54
CA ILE A 185 11.78 -2.48 21.69
C ILE A 185 12.22 -3.38 22.85
N PRO A 186 11.35 -3.63 23.85
CA PRO A 186 11.65 -4.51 24.97
C PRO A 186 12.02 -5.92 24.53
N ARG A 187 12.77 -6.65 25.36
CA ARG A 187 13.16 -8.05 25.08
C ARG A 187 11.97 -8.99 24.87
N GLY A 188 10.82 -8.72 25.52
CA GLY A 188 9.56 -9.44 25.35
C GLY A 188 8.79 -9.08 24.07
N GLY A 189 9.33 -8.18 23.24
CA GLY A 189 8.68 -7.71 22.02
C GLY A 189 7.64 -6.61 22.27
N CYS A 190 6.81 -6.34 21.26
CA CYS A 190 5.72 -5.39 21.34
C CYS A 190 4.50 -5.87 20.55
N VAL A 191 3.32 -5.39 20.90
CA VAL A 191 2.17 -5.34 19.99
C VAL A 191 2.43 -4.18 19.03
N LEU A 192 2.35 -4.41 17.73
CA LEU A 192 2.70 -3.40 16.72
C LEU A 192 1.48 -3.05 15.87
N PHE A 193 1.30 -1.78 15.61
CA PHE A 193 0.44 -1.24 14.56
C PHE A 193 1.29 -0.36 13.64
N VAL A 194 1.13 -0.52 12.33
CA VAL A 194 1.80 0.30 11.31
C VAL A 194 0.78 0.85 10.33
N GLY A 195 0.68 2.18 10.24
CA GLY A 195 -0.23 2.85 9.31
C GLY A 195 -0.52 4.29 9.72
N THR A 196 -0.96 5.10 8.76
CA THR A 196 -1.45 6.45 9.05
C THR A 196 -2.66 6.35 9.99
N LEU A 197 -2.71 7.21 11.00
CA LEU A 197 -3.80 7.23 12.00
C LEU A 197 -5.03 7.92 11.41
N GLU A 198 -5.72 7.23 10.53
CA GLU A 198 -6.97 7.66 9.90
C GLU A 198 -8.14 6.76 10.33
N PRO A 199 -9.39 7.24 10.29
CA PRO A 199 -10.57 6.48 10.77
C PRO A 199 -10.70 5.08 10.17
N ARG A 200 -10.36 4.91 8.89
CA ARG A 200 -10.38 3.61 8.20
C ARG A 200 -9.50 2.55 8.87
N LYS A 201 -8.42 2.97 9.53
CA LYS A 201 -7.49 2.07 10.23
C LYS A 201 -7.99 1.60 11.58
N ASN A 202 -9.10 2.19 12.07
CA ASN A 202 -9.84 1.72 13.24
C ASN A 202 -9.02 1.58 14.53
N VAL A 203 -8.09 2.51 14.74
CA VAL A 203 -7.17 2.50 15.90
C VAL A 203 -7.92 2.48 17.23
N GLY A 204 -9.13 3.05 17.28
CA GLY A 204 -9.97 3.05 18.49
C GLY A 204 -10.24 1.65 19.04
N VAL A 205 -10.62 0.71 18.16
CA VAL A 205 -10.87 -0.69 18.53
C VAL A 205 -9.59 -1.38 19.03
N LEU A 206 -8.44 -1.08 18.42
CA LEU A 206 -7.15 -1.58 18.91
C LEU A 206 -6.85 -1.08 20.34
N LEU A 207 -7.09 0.21 20.62
CA LEU A 207 -6.87 0.77 21.96
C LEU A 207 -7.81 0.14 23.00
N ASP A 208 -9.08 -0.11 22.64
CA ASP A 208 -10.05 -0.77 23.51
C ASP A 208 -9.65 -2.22 23.81
N ALA A 209 -9.28 -2.98 22.78
CA ALA A 209 -8.82 -4.37 22.92
C ALA A 209 -7.53 -4.47 23.73
N TYR A 210 -6.58 -3.56 23.50
CA TYR A 210 -5.33 -3.52 24.24
C TYR A 210 -5.56 -3.15 25.73
N ALA A 211 -6.48 -2.22 26.02
CA ALA A 211 -6.87 -1.91 27.40
C ALA A 211 -7.41 -3.18 28.12
N ARG A 212 -8.28 -3.96 27.46
CA ARG A 212 -8.80 -5.24 28.00
C ARG A 212 -7.68 -6.28 28.19
N LEU A 213 -6.76 -6.40 27.24
CA LEU A 213 -5.58 -7.26 27.38
C LEU A 213 -4.78 -6.87 28.63
N ARG A 214 -4.52 -5.58 28.86
CA ARG A 214 -3.79 -5.09 30.03
C ARG A 214 -4.48 -5.40 31.35
N GLN A 215 -5.81 -5.33 31.39
CA GLN A 215 -6.57 -5.70 32.58
C GLN A 215 -6.43 -7.18 32.93
N ARG A 216 -6.47 -8.06 31.91
CA ARG A 216 -6.32 -9.52 32.09
C ARG A 216 -4.87 -9.94 32.31
N ARG A 217 -3.94 -9.24 31.67
CA ARG A 217 -2.50 -9.53 31.70
C ARG A 217 -1.68 -8.26 31.91
N PRO A 218 -1.44 -7.85 33.15
CA PRO A 218 -0.64 -6.65 33.47
C PRO A 218 0.80 -6.66 32.91
N SER A 219 1.37 -7.84 32.62
CA SER A 219 2.70 -8.01 32.00
C SER A 219 2.70 -8.02 30.47
N ALA A 220 1.56 -7.74 29.82
CA ALA A 220 1.50 -7.70 28.36
C ALA A 220 2.53 -6.71 27.78
N PRO A 221 3.18 -7.05 26.64
CA PRO A 221 4.15 -6.17 26.01
C PRO A 221 3.52 -4.85 25.58
N PRO A 222 4.30 -3.74 25.48
CA PRO A 222 3.78 -2.45 25.10
C PRO A 222 3.19 -2.46 23.69
N LEU A 223 2.19 -1.59 23.47
CA LEU A 223 1.67 -1.30 22.13
C LEU A 223 2.45 -0.15 21.51
N LEU A 224 3.07 -0.40 20.37
CA LEU A 224 3.73 0.61 19.54
C LEU A 224 2.86 0.92 18.32
N ILE A 225 2.59 2.19 18.12
CA ILE A 225 1.79 2.71 17.01
C ILE A 225 2.74 3.52 16.12
N ALA A 226 3.09 2.98 14.95
CA ALA A 226 3.97 3.62 13.98
C ALA A 226 3.15 4.16 12.80
N GLY A 227 3.22 5.47 12.56
CA GLY A 227 2.52 6.13 11.45
C GLY A 227 2.26 7.59 11.73
N ARG A 228 1.99 8.33 10.66
CA ARG A 228 1.64 9.74 10.79
C ARG A 228 0.26 9.88 11.43
N ASP A 229 0.12 10.87 12.26
CA ASP A 229 -1.18 11.31 12.74
C ASP A 229 -1.91 12.15 11.70
N THR A 230 -3.22 12.19 11.85
CA THR A 230 -4.13 13.07 11.12
C THR A 230 -4.93 13.89 12.12
N PRO A 231 -5.61 14.96 11.71
CA PRO A 231 -6.48 15.72 12.64
C PRO A 231 -7.48 14.84 13.38
N GLU A 232 -8.00 13.80 12.75
CA GLU A 232 -8.96 12.85 13.30
C GLU A 232 -8.36 11.97 14.40
N ALA A 233 -7.04 11.81 14.43
CA ALA A 233 -6.34 11.02 15.45
C ALA A 233 -6.28 11.69 16.83
N ALA A 234 -6.60 12.97 16.94
CA ALA A 234 -6.46 13.74 18.18
C ALA A 234 -7.16 13.08 19.40
N GLY A 235 -8.33 12.46 19.18
CA GLY A 235 -9.04 11.72 20.22
C GLY A 235 -8.28 10.48 20.69
N TRP A 236 -7.67 9.72 19.78
CA TRP A 236 -6.88 8.54 20.12
C TRP A 236 -5.58 8.93 20.84
N LEU A 237 -4.92 9.99 20.41
CA LEU A 237 -3.69 10.48 21.02
C LEU A 237 -3.92 10.96 22.46
N ARG A 238 -5.03 11.61 22.76
CA ARG A 238 -5.43 11.92 24.15
C ARG A 238 -5.63 10.65 24.98
N ARG A 239 -6.37 9.67 24.46
CA ARG A 239 -6.60 8.39 25.15
C ARG A 239 -5.30 7.63 25.47
N ILE A 240 -4.30 7.69 24.59
CA ILE A 240 -2.98 7.08 24.84
C ILE A 240 -2.28 7.70 26.04
N ALA A 241 -2.50 8.98 26.31
CA ALA A 241 -1.89 9.70 27.44
C ALA A 241 -2.64 9.50 28.77
N GLU A 242 -3.79 8.81 28.77
CA GLU A 242 -4.65 8.61 29.93
C GLU A 242 -4.66 7.14 30.41
N PRO A 243 -4.91 6.87 31.70
CA PRO A 243 -5.14 5.50 32.17
C PRO A 243 -6.32 4.84 31.44
N PRO A 244 -6.29 3.52 31.18
CA PRO A 244 -5.24 2.56 31.53
C PRO A 244 -4.10 2.44 30.50
N LEU A 245 -4.05 3.29 29.48
CA LEU A 245 -3.11 3.20 28.34
C LEU A 245 -1.79 3.95 28.61
N ALA A 246 -1.82 4.98 29.45
CA ALA A 246 -0.65 5.81 29.77
C ALA A 246 0.56 4.97 30.21
N GLY A 247 1.72 5.21 29.58
CA GLY A 247 2.95 4.45 29.83
C GLY A 247 3.02 3.07 29.17
N HIS A 248 1.94 2.56 28.59
CA HIS A 248 1.86 1.24 27.95
C HIS A 248 1.66 1.32 26.43
N VAL A 249 1.18 2.43 25.93
CA VAL A 249 1.03 2.71 24.49
C VAL A 249 1.95 3.87 24.11
N ARG A 250 2.68 3.71 22.99
CA ARG A 250 3.55 4.76 22.46
C ARG A 250 3.25 5.01 20.99
N HIS A 251 2.96 6.26 20.65
CA HIS A 251 2.91 6.73 19.27
C HIS A 251 4.29 7.16 18.84
N LEU A 252 4.83 6.54 17.78
CA LEU A 252 6.18 6.77 17.27
C LEU A 252 6.23 7.84 16.17
N GLY A 253 5.07 8.26 15.67
CA GLY A 253 5.03 9.10 14.48
C GLY A 253 5.44 8.32 13.22
N TYR A 254 5.87 9.05 12.20
CA TYR A 254 6.38 8.46 10.96
C TYR A 254 7.71 7.74 11.21
N VAL A 255 7.79 6.49 10.79
CA VAL A 255 9.00 5.67 10.88
C VAL A 255 9.57 5.49 9.47
N PRO A 256 10.84 5.87 9.23
CA PRO A 256 11.52 5.66 7.95
C PRO A 256 11.62 4.18 7.59
N ASP A 257 11.79 3.89 6.30
CA ASP A 257 11.84 2.51 5.79
C ASP A 257 13.00 1.71 6.41
N GLU A 258 14.14 2.36 6.65
CA GLU A 258 15.33 1.75 7.27
C GLU A 258 15.09 1.29 8.71
N GLU A 259 14.22 2.00 9.45
CA GLU A 259 13.88 1.68 10.83
C GLU A 259 12.69 0.72 10.93
N ARG A 260 11.87 0.65 9.88
CA ARG A 260 10.64 -0.17 9.84
C ARG A 260 10.93 -1.66 9.95
N GLU A 261 11.99 -2.15 9.29
CA GLU A 261 12.43 -3.54 9.41
C GLU A 261 12.72 -3.92 10.86
N ALA A 262 13.43 -3.06 11.58
CA ALA A 262 13.78 -3.29 12.98
C ALA A 262 12.54 -3.28 13.91
N LEU A 263 11.49 -2.51 13.56
CA LEU A 263 10.22 -2.56 14.28
C LEU A 263 9.54 -3.92 14.10
N TYR A 264 9.46 -4.43 12.86
CA TYR A 264 8.90 -5.77 12.61
C TYR A 264 9.73 -6.84 13.30
N ALA A 265 11.06 -6.81 13.17
CA ALA A 265 11.94 -7.80 13.83
C ALA A 265 11.78 -7.85 15.37
N GLY A 266 11.31 -6.75 15.98
CA GLY A 266 11.02 -6.66 17.40
C GLY A 266 9.56 -6.88 17.79
N ALA A 267 8.66 -7.05 16.83
CA ALA A 267 7.25 -7.22 17.13
C ALA A 267 6.91 -8.66 17.57
N ARG A 268 6.05 -8.78 18.57
CA ARG A 268 5.43 -10.04 18.97
C ARG A 268 4.23 -10.38 18.08
N VAL A 269 3.50 -9.35 17.65
CA VAL A 269 2.32 -9.46 16.82
C VAL A 269 2.05 -8.12 16.13
N LEU A 270 1.64 -8.16 14.86
CA LEU A 270 1.07 -7.01 14.16
C LEU A 270 -0.46 -7.06 14.24
N VAL A 271 -1.09 -5.89 14.46
CA VAL A 271 -2.55 -5.77 14.48
C VAL A 271 -3.03 -4.78 13.42
N LEU A 272 -3.96 -5.22 12.58
CA LEU A 272 -4.59 -4.43 11.50
C LEU A 272 -6.12 -4.51 11.58
N PRO A 273 -6.78 -3.75 12.46
CA PRO A 273 -8.23 -3.80 12.65
C PRO A 273 -8.99 -2.97 11.62
N SER A 274 -8.41 -2.73 10.45
CA SER A 274 -8.90 -1.80 9.44
C SER A 274 -10.32 -2.13 8.98
N LEU A 275 -11.12 -1.09 8.73
CA LEU A 275 -12.47 -1.22 8.18
C LEU A 275 -12.45 -1.59 6.69
N ASP A 276 -11.39 -1.22 5.98
CA ASP A 276 -11.14 -1.55 4.59
C ASP A 276 -9.65 -1.41 4.25
N GLU A 277 -9.14 -2.28 3.35
CA GLU A 277 -7.77 -2.24 2.83
C GLU A 277 -7.76 -2.58 1.34
N GLY A 278 -7.01 -1.78 0.56
CA GLY A 278 -6.82 -2.06 -0.86
C GLY A 278 -5.87 -3.22 -1.13
N PHE A 279 -4.85 -3.42 -0.26
CA PHE A 279 -3.95 -4.58 -0.29
C PHE A 279 -3.59 -5.05 1.13
N GLY A 280 -3.09 -4.17 2.00
CA GLY A 280 -2.55 -4.56 3.31
C GLY A 280 -1.05 -4.85 3.25
N LEU A 281 -0.26 -3.96 2.64
CA LEU A 281 1.21 -4.09 2.56
C LEU A 281 1.84 -4.37 3.92
N THR A 282 1.33 -3.75 5.00
CA THR A 282 1.83 -3.96 6.36
C THR A 282 1.61 -5.38 6.88
N ALA A 283 0.52 -6.06 6.46
CA ALA A 283 0.34 -7.48 6.74
C ALA A 283 1.39 -8.33 6.03
N LEU A 284 1.63 -8.06 4.74
CA LEU A 284 2.66 -8.76 3.96
C LEU A 284 4.06 -8.50 4.53
N GLU A 285 4.36 -7.27 4.92
CA GLU A 285 5.61 -6.89 5.60
C GLU A 285 5.82 -7.68 6.89
N ALA A 286 4.81 -7.73 7.76
CA ALA A 286 4.89 -8.49 9.01
C ALA A 286 5.07 -9.99 8.78
N MET A 287 4.27 -10.59 7.89
CA MET A 287 4.38 -12.00 7.53
C MET A 287 5.78 -12.35 6.99
N SER A 288 6.35 -11.49 6.12
CA SER A 288 7.71 -11.70 5.59
C SER A 288 8.81 -11.51 6.63
N ALA A 289 8.53 -10.82 7.74
CA ALA A 289 9.42 -10.72 8.90
C ALA A 289 9.20 -11.85 9.93
N GLY A 290 8.31 -12.80 9.66
CA GLY A 290 7.95 -13.86 10.61
C GLY A 290 7.16 -13.36 11.82
N VAL A 291 6.42 -12.28 11.68
CA VAL A 291 5.58 -11.70 12.74
C VAL A 291 4.15 -12.19 12.58
N PRO A 292 3.54 -12.80 13.61
CA PRO A 292 2.12 -13.14 13.63
C PRO A 292 1.24 -11.93 13.32
N VAL A 293 0.18 -12.13 12.56
CA VAL A 293 -0.76 -11.07 12.17
C VAL A 293 -2.16 -11.35 12.73
N ILE A 294 -2.74 -10.35 13.37
CA ILE A 294 -4.19 -10.29 13.66
C ILE A 294 -4.75 -9.18 12.78
N ALA A 295 -5.76 -9.49 11.99
CA ALA A 295 -6.33 -8.54 11.07
C ALA A 295 -7.85 -8.59 11.03
N SER A 296 -8.49 -7.56 10.50
CA SER A 296 -9.91 -7.62 10.20
C SER A 296 -10.17 -8.54 9.01
N ASN A 297 -11.38 -9.09 8.92
CA ASN A 297 -11.88 -9.88 7.80
C ASN A 297 -12.43 -8.99 6.66
N ARG A 298 -11.92 -7.78 6.48
CA ARG A 298 -12.41 -6.78 5.53
C ARG A 298 -11.42 -6.49 4.41
N GLY A 299 -11.97 -6.02 3.30
CA GLY A 299 -11.17 -5.62 2.14
C GLY A 299 -10.36 -6.78 1.57
N SER A 300 -9.13 -6.50 1.25
CA SER A 300 -8.17 -7.47 0.71
C SER A 300 -7.45 -8.30 1.78
N LEU A 301 -7.63 -8.01 3.08
CA LEU A 301 -6.87 -8.68 4.14
C LEU A 301 -7.05 -10.21 4.15
N PRO A 302 -8.27 -10.78 3.97
CA PRO A 302 -8.44 -12.24 3.85
C PRO A 302 -7.66 -12.84 2.68
N GLU A 303 -7.66 -12.19 1.52
CA GLU A 303 -6.90 -12.63 0.35
C GLU A 303 -5.39 -12.61 0.59
N VAL A 304 -4.88 -11.50 1.13
CA VAL A 304 -3.45 -11.30 1.33
C VAL A 304 -2.89 -12.21 2.41
N THR A 305 -3.64 -12.41 3.49
CA THR A 305 -3.16 -13.25 4.60
C THR A 305 -3.35 -14.76 4.37
N GLY A 306 -4.26 -15.17 3.48
CA GLY A 306 -4.40 -16.55 3.02
C GLY A 306 -4.58 -17.58 4.16
N GLY A 307 -5.22 -17.22 5.27
CA GLY A 307 -5.38 -18.09 6.44
C GLY A 307 -4.22 -18.07 7.43
N ALA A 308 -3.11 -17.37 7.14
CA ALA A 308 -1.98 -17.26 8.06
C ALA A 308 -2.24 -16.29 9.23
N ALA A 309 -3.17 -15.34 9.07
CA ALA A 309 -3.57 -14.41 10.12
C ALA A 309 -4.79 -14.91 10.91
N THR A 310 -4.94 -14.39 12.14
CA THR A 310 -6.21 -14.45 12.85
C THR A 310 -7.11 -13.33 12.33
N LEU A 311 -8.22 -13.69 11.68
CA LEU A 311 -9.16 -12.75 11.09
C LEU A 311 -10.38 -12.56 12.01
N LEU A 312 -10.76 -11.31 12.24
CA LEU A 312 -11.85 -10.92 13.13
C LEU A 312 -12.74 -9.84 12.51
N GLU A 313 -13.96 -9.74 12.97
CA GLU A 313 -14.80 -8.59 12.65
C GLU A 313 -14.15 -7.30 13.20
N PRO A 314 -14.10 -6.22 12.42
CA PRO A 314 -13.40 -4.99 12.82
C PRO A 314 -13.99 -4.29 14.05
N THR A 315 -15.20 -4.68 14.48
CA THR A 315 -15.87 -4.17 15.68
C THR A 315 -15.77 -5.09 16.89
N ASP A 316 -15.16 -6.28 16.72
CA ASP A 316 -15.04 -7.29 17.79
C ASP A 316 -13.84 -7.01 18.70
N VAL A 317 -14.06 -6.14 19.67
CA VAL A 317 -13.05 -5.74 20.67
C VAL A 317 -12.66 -6.92 21.57
N ASP A 318 -13.63 -7.78 21.94
CA ASP A 318 -13.36 -8.92 22.84
C ASP A 318 -12.58 -10.02 22.13
N GLY A 319 -12.97 -10.34 20.90
CA GLY A 319 -12.23 -11.28 20.05
C GLY A 319 -10.81 -10.83 19.78
N LEU A 320 -10.60 -9.52 19.51
CA LEU A 320 -9.27 -8.95 19.32
C LEU A 320 -8.43 -9.03 20.61
N ALA A 321 -9.01 -8.74 21.77
CA ALA A 321 -8.33 -8.85 23.05
C ALA A 321 -7.93 -10.31 23.35
N ALA A 322 -8.82 -11.27 23.08
CA ALA A 322 -8.54 -12.71 23.26
C ALA A 322 -7.47 -13.21 22.29
N ALA A 323 -7.51 -12.83 21.02
CA ALA A 323 -6.50 -13.20 20.03
C ALA A 323 -5.11 -12.63 20.38
N LEU A 324 -5.05 -11.38 20.86
CA LEU A 324 -3.84 -10.78 21.39
C LEU A 324 -3.30 -11.54 22.58
N GLU A 325 -4.17 -11.89 23.54
CA GLU A 325 -3.79 -12.64 24.73
C GLU A 325 -3.20 -14.02 24.37
N GLN A 326 -3.82 -14.72 23.43
CA GLN A 326 -3.35 -16.03 22.98
C GLN A 326 -1.93 -15.94 22.39
N ILE A 327 -1.66 -15.01 21.47
CA ILE A 327 -0.35 -14.88 20.82
C ILE A 327 0.73 -14.40 21.83
N VAL A 328 0.34 -13.52 22.77
CA VAL A 328 1.28 -12.99 23.76
C VAL A 328 1.62 -14.07 24.81
N ALA A 329 0.66 -14.92 25.17
CA ALA A 329 0.82 -15.91 26.24
C ALA A 329 1.47 -17.20 25.79
N ASP A 330 1.31 -17.58 24.51
CA ASP A 330 1.71 -18.90 23.96
C ASP A 330 2.73 -18.75 22.84
N ASP A 331 3.97 -19.15 23.12
CA ASP A 331 5.07 -19.12 22.14
C ASP A 331 4.86 -20.14 21.01
N GLY A 332 4.18 -21.26 21.29
CA GLY A 332 3.85 -22.28 20.29
C GLY A 332 2.89 -21.75 19.24
N VAL A 333 1.80 -21.10 19.69
CA VAL A 333 0.82 -20.44 18.80
C VAL A 333 1.49 -19.33 18.00
N ALA A 334 2.30 -18.49 18.64
CA ALA A 334 3.00 -17.43 17.93
C ALA A 334 3.96 -18.00 16.86
N ALA A 335 4.72 -19.05 17.16
CA ALA A 335 5.63 -19.68 16.21
C ALA A 335 4.89 -20.37 15.05
N GLU A 336 3.73 -20.98 15.30
CA GLU A 336 2.88 -21.55 14.26
C GLU A 336 2.39 -20.47 13.29
N ARG A 337 1.83 -19.37 13.82
CA ARG A 337 1.36 -18.24 13.01
C ARG A 337 2.49 -17.57 12.24
N ALA A 338 3.66 -17.41 12.84
CA ALA A 338 4.85 -16.88 12.17
C ALA A 338 5.26 -17.75 10.96
N ARG A 339 5.31 -19.08 11.14
CA ARG A 339 5.64 -20.03 10.05
C ARG A 339 4.61 -19.97 8.92
N ALA A 340 3.33 -19.95 9.26
CA ALA A 340 2.25 -19.80 8.28
C ALA A 340 2.36 -18.48 7.53
N GLY A 341 2.67 -17.38 8.23
CA GLY A 341 2.90 -16.07 7.65
C GLY A 341 4.07 -16.06 6.66
N LEU A 342 5.21 -16.63 7.03
CA LEU A 342 6.37 -16.74 6.14
C LEU A 342 6.05 -17.54 4.86
N ALA A 343 5.35 -18.66 5.00
CA ALA A 343 4.93 -19.47 3.85
C ALA A 343 3.98 -18.70 2.93
N GLN A 344 3.02 -17.97 3.49
CA GLN A 344 2.09 -17.14 2.73
C GLN A 344 2.85 -15.98 2.03
N ALA A 345 3.71 -15.27 2.73
CA ALA A 345 4.49 -14.16 2.17
C ALA A 345 5.37 -14.61 0.99
N ALA A 346 5.93 -15.82 1.04
CA ALA A 346 6.76 -16.36 -0.03
C ALA A 346 6.01 -16.55 -1.36
N THR A 347 4.67 -16.59 -1.35
CA THR A 347 3.85 -16.65 -2.57
C THR A 347 3.77 -15.32 -3.32
N PHE A 348 4.15 -14.21 -2.67
CA PHE A 348 4.13 -12.86 -3.24
C PHE A 348 5.50 -12.50 -3.78
N THR A 349 5.66 -12.55 -5.09
CA THR A 349 6.95 -12.26 -5.74
C THR A 349 6.84 -11.10 -6.72
N TRP A 350 7.88 -10.28 -6.78
CA TRP A 350 7.96 -9.19 -7.74
C TRP A 350 8.11 -9.69 -9.19
N ASP A 351 8.64 -10.89 -9.38
CA ASP A 351 8.76 -11.51 -10.71
C ASP A 351 7.37 -11.89 -11.26
N ALA A 352 6.49 -12.44 -10.43
CA ALA A 352 5.10 -12.69 -10.81
C ALA A 352 4.35 -11.38 -11.13
N ALA A 353 4.58 -10.32 -10.32
CA ALA A 353 4.03 -9.00 -10.59
C ALA A 353 4.51 -8.44 -11.93
N ALA A 354 5.79 -8.55 -12.23
CA ALA A 354 6.38 -8.10 -13.50
C ALA A 354 5.81 -8.89 -14.71
N ALA A 355 5.62 -10.20 -14.57
CA ALA A 355 5.03 -11.03 -15.61
C ALA A 355 3.58 -10.63 -15.90
N THR A 356 2.76 -10.43 -14.87
CA THR A 356 1.38 -9.96 -15.00
C THR A 356 1.32 -8.57 -15.63
N LEU A 357 2.19 -7.65 -15.22
CA LEU A 357 2.26 -6.31 -15.81
C LEU A 357 2.63 -6.35 -17.29
N ARG A 358 3.57 -7.22 -17.67
CA ARG A 358 3.94 -7.41 -19.08
C ARG A 358 2.78 -7.90 -19.91
N GLN A 359 1.99 -8.85 -19.39
CA GLN A 359 0.77 -9.32 -20.05
C GLN A 359 -0.22 -8.17 -20.23
N ALA A 360 -0.47 -7.40 -19.18
CA ALA A 360 -1.36 -6.23 -19.23
C ALA A 360 -0.92 -5.23 -20.32
N TYR A 361 0.37 -4.96 -20.45
CA TYR A 361 0.89 -4.06 -21.48
C TYR A 361 0.75 -4.63 -22.90
N THR A 362 1.05 -5.92 -23.09
CA THR A 362 0.89 -6.60 -24.36
C THR A 362 -0.54 -6.56 -24.86
N ASP A 363 -1.48 -6.90 -23.98
CA ASP A 363 -2.91 -6.90 -24.30
C ASP A 363 -3.45 -5.48 -24.50
N ALA A 364 -2.96 -4.50 -23.73
CA ALA A 364 -3.31 -3.10 -23.93
C ALA A 364 -2.90 -2.58 -25.30
N VAL A 365 -1.70 -2.95 -25.79
CA VAL A 365 -1.23 -2.61 -27.15
C VAL A 365 -2.09 -3.27 -28.20
N ALA A 366 -2.49 -4.53 -28.01
CA ALA A 366 -3.35 -5.26 -28.94
C ALA A 366 -4.78 -4.69 -29.03
N ARG A 367 -5.26 -4.02 -27.96
CA ARG A 367 -6.61 -3.39 -27.90
C ARG A 367 -6.63 -1.93 -28.37
N ARG A 368 -5.48 -1.33 -28.62
CA ARG A 368 -5.35 0.05 -29.13
C ARG A 368 -5.76 0.12 -30.60
#